data_db142bf54d0f50451c1c0b2578628e29
#
_entry.id   db142bf54d0f50451c1c0b2578628e29
#
_cell.length_a   1.000
_cell.length_b   1.000
_cell.length_c   1.000
_cell.angle_alpha   90.00
_cell.angle_beta   90.00
_cell.angle_gamma   90.00
#
_symmetry.space_group_name_H-M   'P 1'
#
loop_
_entity.id
_entity.type
_entity.pdbx_description
1 polymer ?
#
loop_
_entity_poly.entity_id
_entity_poly.type
_entity_poly.pdbx_seq_one_letter_code
_entity_poly.pdbx_strand_id
1 'polypeptide(L)'
;VQTMQQVQNIRYLIDQGFNLEEIKEVLAENDLHCLQEHFLKKIRKAQDDVEYYCQRLDCVQAWYALLVEGCVVYDHQNRAVNIRYMPKARFFCYKRQRQPGEEDPVAHLETEAFTLTKHNGHSMVDMGGAFHVLYDSYQERIDDTYSNMTLVQEMFPNSKSNDHTIEFGDFLAVCAYHIGSLNSVRDT
;
A
#
# COMPACT_ATOMS: atom_id res chain seq x y z
N VAL A 1 17.30 -14.29 48.11
CA VAL A 1 16.03 -13.53 47.93
C VAL A 1 16.18 -12.47 46.81
N GLN A 2 17.25 -11.65 46.86
CA GLN A 2 17.50 -10.59 45.88
C GLN A 2 17.67 -11.12 44.46
N THR A 3 18.34 -12.25 44.27
CA THR A 3 18.58 -12.90 42.97
C THR A 3 17.28 -13.42 42.31
N MET A 4 16.35 -13.93 43.11
CA MET A 4 15.07 -14.43 42.63
C MET A 4 14.17 -13.28 42.15
N GLN A 5 14.20 -12.16 42.85
CA GLN A 5 13.44 -10.97 42.51
C GLN A 5 13.98 -10.32 41.21
N GLN A 6 15.28 -10.30 41.00
CA GLN A 6 15.91 -9.87 39.77
C GLN A 6 15.53 -10.74 38.58
N VAL A 7 15.50 -12.05 38.73
CA VAL A 7 15.07 -13.00 37.69
C VAL A 7 13.60 -12.77 37.30
N GLN A 8 12.75 -12.53 38.28
CA GLN A 8 11.34 -12.21 38.01
C GLN A 8 11.18 -10.89 37.26
N ASN A 9 11.93 -9.83 37.60
CA ASN A 9 11.91 -8.57 36.91
C ASN A 9 12.39 -8.70 35.46
N ILE A 10 13.46 -9.46 35.20
CA ILE A 10 13.96 -9.75 33.87
C ILE A 10 12.87 -10.44 33.03
N ARG A 11 12.23 -11.46 33.60
CA ARG A 11 11.17 -12.20 32.92
C ARG A 11 9.98 -11.30 32.58
N TYR A 12 9.60 -10.43 33.50
CA TYR A 12 8.54 -9.44 33.30
C TYR A 12 8.86 -8.51 32.13
N LEU A 13 10.10 -8.01 32.04
CA LEU A 13 10.54 -7.13 30.94
C LEU A 13 10.59 -7.86 29.60
N ILE A 14 11.02 -9.12 29.58
CA ILE A 14 10.97 -9.97 28.38
C ILE A 14 9.54 -10.13 27.87
N ASP A 15 8.60 -10.44 28.77
CA ASP A 15 7.18 -10.59 28.43
C ASP A 15 6.56 -9.28 27.89
N GLN A 16 7.10 -8.12 28.31
CA GLN A 16 6.75 -6.80 27.77
C GLN A 16 7.49 -6.47 26.46
N GLY A 17 8.27 -7.40 25.91
CA GLY A 17 8.96 -7.26 24.63
C GLY A 17 10.28 -6.46 24.70
N PHE A 18 10.89 -6.29 25.86
CA PHE A 18 12.24 -5.75 25.97
C PHE A 18 13.26 -6.80 25.55
N ASN A 19 14.27 -6.39 24.76
CA ASN A 19 15.40 -7.27 24.47
C ASN A 19 16.42 -7.25 25.61
N LEU A 20 17.41 -8.16 25.55
CA LEU A 20 18.39 -8.30 26.64
C LEU A 20 19.27 -7.06 26.85
N GLU A 21 19.53 -6.28 25.80
CA GLU A 21 20.32 -5.05 25.88
C GLU A 21 19.50 -3.95 26.57
N GLU A 22 18.26 -3.76 26.13
CA GLU A 22 17.31 -2.84 26.79
C GLU A 22 17.10 -3.20 28.27
N ILE A 23 17.03 -4.49 28.59
CA ILE A 23 16.89 -4.96 29.98
C ILE A 23 18.14 -4.63 30.82
N LYS A 24 19.34 -4.78 30.25
CA LYS A 24 20.56 -4.39 30.95
C LYS A 24 20.58 -2.89 31.26
N GLU A 25 20.19 -2.06 30.30
CA GLU A 25 20.09 -0.62 30.48
C GLU A 25 19.09 -0.27 31.59
N VAL A 26 17.86 -0.81 31.49
CA VAL A 26 16.79 -0.62 32.48
C VAL A 26 17.21 -1.05 33.90
N LEU A 27 17.93 -2.17 34.03
CA LEU A 27 18.37 -2.67 35.34
C LEU A 27 19.60 -1.93 35.89
N ALA A 28 20.40 -1.31 35.04
CA ALA A 28 21.54 -0.49 35.44
C ALA A 28 21.13 0.93 35.88
N GLU A 29 19.98 1.42 35.43
CA GLU A 29 19.48 2.74 35.75
C GLU A 29 18.97 2.81 37.19
N ASN A 30 19.47 3.80 37.94
CA ASN A 30 18.97 4.12 39.27
C ASN A 30 18.08 5.38 39.28
N ASP A 31 17.84 5.97 38.09
CA ASP A 31 17.00 7.16 37.92
C ASP A 31 15.64 6.79 37.31
N LEU A 32 14.59 7.14 38.03
CA LEU A 32 13.21 6.93 37.61
C LEU A 32 12.85 7.66 36.30
N HIS A 33 13.48 8.80 36.03
CA HIS A 33 13.24 9.53 34.77
C HIS A 33 13.80 8.80 33.57
N CYS A 34 15.03 8.27 33.66
CA CYS A 34 15.60 7.44 32.61
C CYS A 34 14.78 6.18 32.38
N LEU A 35 14.33 5.54 33.44
CA LEU A 35 13.44 4.38 33.35
C LEU A 35 12.13 4.73 32.64
N GLN A 36 11.53 5.84 32.97
CA GLN A 36 10.31 6.34 32.30
C GLN A 36 10.53 6.54 30.80
N GLU A 37 11.68 7.08 30.39
CA GLU A 37 12.00 7.28 28.97
C GLU A 37 12.13 5.97 28.21
N HIS A 38 12.75 4.91 28.80
CA HIS A 38 12.83 3.59 28.20
C HIS A 38 11.44 2.99 27.95
N PHE A 39 10.55 3.10 28.92
CA PHE A 39 9.16 2.63 28.75
C PHE A 39 8.39 3.44 27.72
N LEU A 40 8.56 4.77 27.66
CA LEU A 40 7.92 5.61 26.64
C LEU A 40 8.40 5.27 25.23
N LYS A 41 9.70 4.99 25.04
CA LYS A 41 10.23 4.51 23.76
C LYS A 41 9.59 3.18 23.36
N LYS A 42 9.44 2.27 24.33
CA LYS A 42 8.82 0.95 24.08
C LYS A 42 7.34 1.07 23.71
N ILE A 43 6.60 1.94 24.42
CA ILE A 43 5.20 2.23 24.11
C ILE A 43 5.05 2.77 22.70
N ARG A 44 5.86 3.76 22.30
CA ARG A 44 5.84 4.33 20.94
C ARG A 44 6.12 3.28 19.90
N LYS A 45 7.16 2.46 20.09
CA LYS A 45 7.48 1.37 19.18
C LYS A 45 6.32 0.38 19.06
N ALA A 46 5.70 -0.02 20.15
CA ALA A 46 4.54 -0.93 20.12
C ALA A 46 3.33 -0.29 19.41
N GLN A 47 3.13 1.02 19.55
CA GLN A 47 2.09 1.74 18.80
C GLN A 47 2.38 1.75 17.31
N ASP A 48 3.62 2.03 16.91
CA ASP A 48 4.06 2.01 15.51
C ASP A 48 3.90 0.59 14.91
N ASP A 49 4.25 -0.45 15.66
CA ASP A 49 4.08 -1.84 15.23
C ASP A 49 2.60 -2.19 15.02
N VAL A 50 1.71 -1.78 15.94
CA VAL A 50 0.25 -1.98 15.80
C VAL A 50 -0.27 -1.26 14.55
N GLU A 51 0.10 0.00 14.34
CA GLU A 51 -0.30 0.76 13.15
C GLU A 51 0.17 0.06 11.87
N TYR A 52 1.41 -0.38 11.83
CA TYR A 52 1.97 -1.12 10.69
C TYR A 52 1.20 -2.41 10.41
N TYR A 53 0.88 -3.22 11.42
CA TYR A 53 0.13 -4.45 11.22
C TYR A 53 -1.33 -4.20 10.82
N CYS A 54 -1.96 -3.14 11.31
CA CYS A 54 -3.30 -2.73 10.85
C CYS A 54 -3.28 -2.38 9.36
N GLN A 55 -2.34 -1.55 8.91
CA GLN A 55 -2.18 -1.20 7.49
C GLN A 55 -1.95 -2.44 6.62
N ARG A 56 -1.11 -3.36 7.10
CA ARG A 56 -0.86 -4.61 6.39
C ARG A 56 -2.11 -5.49 6.28
N LEU A 57 -2.93 -5.53 7.32
CA LEU A 57 -4.21 -6.24 7.29
C LEU A 57 -5.15 -5.63 6.26
N ASP A 58 -5.30 -4.30 6.25
CA ASP A 58 -6.12 -3.57 5.29
C ASP A 58 -5.69 -3.86 3.85
N CYS A 59 -4.38 -3.87 3.58
CA CYS A 59 -3.82 -4.24 2.29
C CYS A 59 -4.22 -5.65 1.85
N VAL A 60 -4.04 -6.64 2.72
CA VAL A 60 -4.39 -8.04 2.42
C VAL A 60 -5.90 -8.20 2.20
N GLN A 61 -6.72 -7.50 2.96
CA GLN A 61 -8.18 -7.51 2.80
C GLN A 61 -8.61 -6.88 1.46
N ALA A 62 -7.98 -5.77 1.06
CA ALA A 62 -8.25 -5.13 -0.22
C ALA A 62 -7.90 -6.07 -1.40
N TRP A 63 -6.75 -6.72 -1.36
CA TRP A 63 -6.37 -7.71 -2.36
C TRP A 63 -7.32 -8.93 -2.38
N TYR A 64 -7.71 -9.41 -1.21
CA TYR A 64 -8.66 -10.51 -1.11
C TYR A 64 -10.02 -10.14 -1.73
N ALA A 65 -10.52 -8.93 -1.48
CA ALA A 65 -11.76 -8.45 -2.07
C ALA A 65 -11.70 -8.41 -3.61
N LEU A 66 -10.58 -7.92 -4.18
CA LEU A 66 -10.35 -7.94 -5.64
C LEU A 66 -10.33 -9.36 -6.20
N LEU A 67 -9.69 -10.31 -5.51
CA LEU A 67 -9.64 -11.71 -5.93
C LEU A 67 -11.04 -12.34 -5.90
N VAL A 68 -11.82 -12.09 -4.85
CA VAL A 68 -13.22 -12.59 -4.76
C VAL A 68 -14.06 -12.03 -5.90
N GLU A 69 -13.97 -10.72 -6.17
CA GLU A 69 -14.66 -10.11 -7.30
C GLU A 69 -14.23 -10.73 -8.63
N GLY A 70 -12.92 -10.91 -8.84
CA GLY A 70 -12.36 -11.55 -10.03
C GLY A 70 -12.87 -12.99 -10.21
N CYS A 71 -12.92 -13.79 -9.15
CA CYS A 71 -13.46 -15.15 -9.20
C CYS A 71 -14.94 -15.15 -9.60
N VAL A 72 -15.77 -14.29 -9.01
CA VAL A 72 -17.20 -14.19 -9.37
C VAL A 72 -17.37 -13.80 -10.84
N VAL A 73 -16.59 -12.85 -11.33
CA VAL A 73 -16.62 -12.42 -12.74
C VAL A 73 -16.23 -13.56 -13.67
N TYR A 74 -15.15 -14.27 -13.32
CA TYR A 74 -14.63 -15.39 -14.12
C TYR A 74 -15.61 -16.57 -14.16
N ASP A 75 -16.13 -17.00 -13.01
CA ASP A 75 -17.02 -18.15 -12.89
C ASP A 75 -18.34 -17.93 -13.65
N HIS A 76 -18.85 -16.70 -13.61
CA HIS A 76 -20.10 -16.35 -14.29
C HIS A 76 -19.89 -15.79 -15.70
N GLN A 77 -18.65 -15.66 -16.19
CA GLN A 77 -18.32 -15.05 -17.48
C GLN A 77 -19.00 -13.67 -17.66
N ASN A 78 -19.06 -12.91 -16.56
CA ASN A 78 -19.80 -11.65 -16.52
C ASN A 78 -19.02 -10.55 -17.26
N ARG A 79 -19.54 -10.17 -18.43
CA ARG A 79 -19.03 -9.03 -19.24
C ARG A 79 -19.97 -7.84 -19.23
N ALA A 80 -20.93 -7.81 -18.32
CA ALA A 80 -21.88 -6.72 -18.26
C ALA A 80 -21.22 -5.40 -17.91
N VAL A 81 -21.66 -4.36 -18.60
CA VAL A 81 -21.28 -2.98 -18.26
C VAL A 81 -22.05 -2.54 -17.04
N ASN A 82 -21.34 -2.00 -16.07
CA ASN A 82 -21.90 -1.49 -14.82
C ASN A 82 -21.61 0.00 -14.67
N ILE A 83 -22.46 0.68 -13.92
CA ILE A 83 -22.19 2.05 -13.45
C ILE A 83 -21.86 1.94 -11.96
N ARG A 84 -20.67 2.43 -11.58
CA ARG A 84 -20.18 2.44 -10.19
C ARG A 84 -19.92 3.85 -9.72
N TYR A 85 -20.33 4.17 -8.52
CA TYR A 85 -19.89 5.39 -7.86
C TYR A 85 -18.48 5.17 -7.30
N MET A 86 -17.57 6.04 -7.69
CA MET A 86 -16.20 6.07 -7.21
C MET A 86 -16.08 7.13 -6.12
N PRO A 87 -15.98 6.73 -4.84
CA PRO A 87 -15.84 7.70 -3.76
C PRO A 87 -14.52 8.45 -3.86
N LYS A 88 -14.49 9.65 -3.30
CA LYS A 88 -13.26 10.42 -3.23
C LYS A 88 -12.22 9.69 -2.36
N ALA A 89 -11.04 9.45 -2.92
CA ALA A 89 -9.93 8.78 -2.25
C ALA A 89 -8.61 9.43 -2.63
N ARG A 90 -7.55 9.07 -1.90
CA ARG A 90 -6.18 9.48 -2.20
C ARG A 90 -5.48 8.41 -3.01
N PHE A 91 -4.70 8.86 -3.98
CA PHE A 91 -3.98 7.98 -4.88
C PHE A 91 -2.54 8.45 -5.03
N PHE A 92 -1.62 7.50 -5.07
CA PHE A 92 -0.30 7.71 -5.64
C PHE A 92 -0.44 7.70 -7.16
N CYS A 93 0.10 8.71 -7.82
CA CYS A 93 -0.01 8.88 -9.27
C CYS A 93 1.39 9.07 -9.86
N TYR A 94 1.79 8.15 -10.73
CA TYR A 94 3.03 8.26 -11.47
C TYR A 94 2.77 8.27 -12.97
N LYS A 95 3.14 9.37 -13.63
CA LYS A 95 2.96 9.58 -15.07
C LYS A 95 4.30 9.60 -15.77
N ARG A 96 4.41 8.85 -16.87
CA ARG A 96 5.58 8.87 -17.76
C ARG A 96 5.16 8.93 -19.23
N GLN A 97 6.10 9.41 -20.06
CA GLN A 97 5.95 9.33 -21.51
C GLN A 97 6.39 7.95 -22.01
N ARG A 98 5.65 7.42 -22.97
CA ARG A 98 6.05 6.22 -23.70
C ARG A 98 7.29 6.51 -24.54
N GLN A 99 8.28 5.61 -24.48
CA GLN A 99 9.46 5.72 -25.33
C GLN A 99 9.24 4.97 -26.65
N PRO A 100 9.67 5.55 -27.80
CA PRO A 100 9.59 4.86 -29.08
C PRO A 100 10.37 3.52 -29.05
N GLY A 101 9.74 2.45 -29.53
CA GLY A 101 10.37 1.11 -29.60
C GLY A 101 10.42 0.34 -28.29
N GLU A 102 9.73 0.79 -27.25
CA GLU A 102 9.64 0.10 -25.97
C GLU A 102 8.75 -1.15 -26.10
N GLU A 103 9.34 -2.34 -25.77
CA GLU A 103 8.66 -3.63 -25.95
C GLU A 103 7.56 -3.85 -24.90
N ASP A 104 7.81 -3.46 -23.62
CA ASP A 104 6.84 -3.59 -22.54
C ASP A 104 6.78 -2.28 -21.72
N PRO A 105 6.04 -1.29 -22.22
CA PRO A 105 5.96 0.01 -21.56
C PRO A 105 5.23 -0.02 -20.22
N VAL A 106 4.32 -0.97 -20.00
CA VAL A 106 3.58 -1.12 -18.73
C VAL A 106 4.50 -1.65 -17.64
N ALA A 107 5.29 -2.69 -17.92
CA ALA A 107 6.24 -3.24 -16.95
C ALA A 107 7.32 -2.21 -16.56
N HIS A 108 7.75 -1.37 -17.48
CA HIS A 108 8.67 -0.26 -17.17
C HIS A 108 8.02 0.79 -16.28
N LEU A 109 6.78 1.19 -16.58
CA LEU A 109 6.01 2.12 -15.76
C LEU A 109 5.88 1.60 -14.33
N GLU A 110 5.52 0.32 -14.15
CA GLU A 110 5.39 -0.32 -12.84
C GLU A 110 6.72 -0.36 -12.08
N THR A 111 7.81 -0.70 -12.76
CA THR A 111 9.15 -0.76 -12.15
C THR A 111 9.62 0.62 -11.67
N GLU A 112 9.43 1.65 -12.48
CA GLU A 112 9.78 3.02 -12.13
C GLU A 112 8.92 3.54 -10.98
N ALA A 113 7.60 3.32 -11.04
CA ALA A 113 6.66 3.70 -9.99
C ALA A 113 6.99 3.00 -8.66
N PHE A 114 7.30 1.71 -8.70
CA PHE A 114 7.71 0.94 -7.51
C PHE A 114 9.00 1.49 -6.90
N THR A 115 9.99 1.81 -7.74
CA THR A 115 11.26 2.39 -7.29
C THR A 115 11.04 3.75 -6.64
N LEU A 116 10.21 4.60 -7.25
CA LEU A 116 9.87 5.92 -6.72
C LEU A 116 9.10 5.83 -5.40
N THR A 117 8.14 4.92 -5.31
CA THR A 117 7.38 4.65 -4.09
C THR A 117 8.29 4.31 -2.92
N LYS A 118 9.26 3.42 -3.16
CA LYS A 118 10.24 3.00 -2.17
C LYS A 118 11.18 4.15 -1.75
N HIS A 119 11.62 4.98 -2.69
CA HIS A 119 12.44 6.16 -2.40
C HIS A 119 11.69 7.19 -1.55
N ASN A 120 10.38 7.33 -1.73
CA ASN A 120 9.54 8.24 -0.97
C ASN A 120 9.13 7.68 0.41
N GLY A 121 9.69 6.52 0.81
CA GLY A 121 9.45 5.91 2.11
C GLY A 121 8.08 5.25 2.24
N HIS A 122 7.38 5.03 1.13
CA HIS A 122 6.17 4.21 1.12
C HIS A 122 6.54 2.73 0.97
N SER A 123 5.82 1.86 1.64
CA SER A 123 5.87 0.43 1.41
C SER A 123 4.67 0.00 0.58
N MET A 124 4.78 -1.14 -0.10
CA MET A 124 3.63 -1.71 -0.83
C MET A 124 2.44 -2.07 0.07
N VAL A 125 2.66 -2.12 1.38
CA VAL A 125 1.59 -2.33 2.37
C VAL A 125 0.77 -1.07 2.65
N ASP A 126 1.25 0.10 2.22
CA ASP A 126 0.55 1.38 2.40
C ASP A 126 -0.42 1.67 1.25
N MET A 127 -0.51 0.76 0.26
CA MET A 127 -1.24 1.00 -0.99
C MET A 127 -2.14 -0.18 -1.34
N GLY A 128 -3.30 0.14 -1.85
CA GLY A 128 -4.30 -0.80 -2.36
C GLY A 128 -4.05 -1.20 -3.81
N GLY A 129 -5.13 -1.52 -4.53
CA GLY A 129 -5.08 -1.88 -5.94
C GLY A 129 -4.54 -0.77 -6.84
N ALA A 130 -3.80 -1.18 -7.88
CA ALA A 130 -3.31 -0.27 -8.91
C ALA A 130 -4.14 -0.39 -10.18
N PHE A 131 -4.26 0.71 -10.91
CA PHE A 131 -4.81 0.72 -12.26
C PHE A 131 -3.97 1.62 -13.17
N HIS A 132 -4.05 1.34 -14.47
CA HIS A 132 -3.30 2.07 -15.49
C HIS A 132 -4.24 2.94 -16.30
N VAL A 133 -3.84 4.19 -16.52
CA VAL A 133 -4.49 5.09 -17.47
C VAL A 133 -3.56 5.18 -18.70
N LEU A 134 -3.99 4.59 -19.80
CA LEU A 134 -3.17 4.49 -21.02
C LEU A 134 -3.49 5.57 -22.04
N TYR A 135 -4.67 6.20 -21.95
CA TYR A 135 -5.12 7.21 -22.91
C TYR A 135 -5.60 8.44 -22.17
N ASP A 136 -5.09 9.61 -22.57
CA ASP A 136 -5.51 10.90 -21.99
C ASP A 136 -6.84 11.39 -22.64
N SER A 137 -7.26 10.80 -23.78
CA SER A 137 -8.49 11.16 -24.48
C SER A 137 -9.15 9.97 -25.19
N TYR A 138 -10.44 10.13 -25.50
CA TYR A 138 -11.18 9.15 -26.31
C TYR A 138 -10.60 9.00 -27.73
N GLN A 139 -10.07 10.08 -28.31
CA GLN A 139 -9.45 10.03 -29.63
C GLN A 139 -8.17 9.19 -29.61
N GLU A 140 -7.31 9.36 -28.63
CA GLU A 140 -6.12 8.51 -28.44
C GLU A 140 -6.50 7.04 -28.30
N ARG A 141 -7.62 6.75 -27.63
CA ARG A 141 -8.13 5.38 -27.50
C ARG A 141 -8.56 4.76 -28.84
N ILE A 142 -9.23 5.56 -29.69
CA ILE A 142 -9.63 5.12 -31.05
C ILE A 142 -8.42 4.88 -31.93
N ASP A 143 -7.47 5.83 -31.92
CA ASP A 143 -6.31 5.83 -32.81
C ASP A 143 -5.18 4.91 -32.28
N ASP A 144 -5.33 4.40 -31.06
CA ASP A 144 -4.31 3.64 -30.32
C ASP A 144 -2.95 4.35 -30.23
N THR A 145 -3.01 5.65 -30.08
CA THR A 145 -1.84 6.55 -30.08
C THR A 145 -1.66 7.18 -28.71
N TYR A 146 -1.35 6.41 -27.68
CA TYR A 146 -1.07 6.99 -26.38
C TYR A 146 0.37 7.47 -26.28
N SER A 147 0.52 8.73 -25.84
CA SER A 147 1.82 9.37 -25.61
C SER A 147 2.26 9.27 -24.15
N ASN A 148 1.30 9.19 -23.25
CA ASN A 148 1.53 9.10 -21.81
C ASN A 148 0.91 7.85 -21.22
N MET A 149 1.51 7.37 -20.16
CA MET A 149 0.98 6.30 -19.33
C MET A 149 1.01 6.72 -17.87
N THR A 150 -0.06 6.43 -17.16
CA THR A 150 -0.16 6.79 -15.75
C THR A 150 -0.50 5.55 -14.95
N LEU A 151 0.29 5.27 -13.93
CA LEU A 151 -0.06 4.31 -12.88
C LEU A 151 -0.73 5.09 -11.75
N VAL A 152 -1.88 4.62 -11.33
CA VAL A 152 -2.63 5.18 -10.21
C VAL A 152 -2.87 4.06 -9.20
N GLN A 153 -2.46 4.27 -7.97
CA GLN A 153 -2.58 3.27 -6.91
C GLN A 153 -3.26 3.90 -5.69
N GLU A 154 -4.30 3.26 -5.20
CA GLU A 154 -5.02 3.73 -4.01
C GLU A 154 -4.10 3.75 -2.79
N MET A 155 -4.16 4.85 -2.02
CA MET A 155 -3.42 5.02 -0.78
C MET A 155 -4.36 4.83 0.41
N PHE A 156 -3.91 4.09 1.41
CA PHE A 156 -4.69 3.96 2.63
C PHE A 156 -4.76 5.28 3.41
N PRO A 157 -5.78 5.47 4.27
CA PRO A 157 -6.02 6.74 4.96
C PRO A 157 -4.81 7.26 5.74
N ASN A 158 -4.01 6.36 6.31
CA ASN A 158 -2.84 6.70 7.13
C ASN A 158 -1.53 6.83 6.35
N SER A 159 -1.55 6.57 5.03
CA SER A 159 -0.36 6.71 4.18
C SER A 159 0.08 8.17 4.10
N LYS A 160 1.40 8.41 4.14
CA LYS A 160 1.95 9.77 4.03
C LYS A 160 1.75 10.32 2.63
N SER A 161 1.29 11.56 2.53
CA SER A 161 1.22 12.27 1.25
C SER A 161 2.61 12.73 0.78
N ASN A 162 2.82 12.76 -0.52
CA ASN A 162 4.03 13.27 -1.18
C ASN A 162 3.65 14.03 -2.47
N ASP A 163 4.63 14.46 -3.25
CA ASP A 163 4.42 15.23 -4.49
C ASP A 163 3.67 14.44 -5.58
N HIS A 164 3.57 13.11 -5.45
CA HIS A 164 2.83 12.23 -6.34
C HIS A 164 1.45 11.87 -5.81
N THR A 165 1.04 12.42 -4.67
CA THR A 165 -0.28 12.16 -4.09
C THR A 165 -1.32 13.06 -4.72
N ILE A 166 -2.35 12.45 -5.28
CA ILE A 166 -3.53 13.14 -5.80
C ILE A 166 -4.79 12.68 -5.07
N GLU A 167 -5.79 13.54 -5.04
CA GLU A 167 -7.13 13.19 -4.60
C GLU A 167 -8.06 13.25 -5.80
N PHE A 168 -8.78 12.17 -6.08
CA PHE A 168 -9.85 12.19 -7.07
C PHE A 168 -10.95 11.19 -6.69
N GLY A 169 -12.08 11.30 -7.38
CA GLY A 169 -13.28 10.53 -7.11
C GLY A 169 -14.50 11.44 -7.12
N ASP A 170 -15.57 11.01 -6.43
CA ASP A 170 -16.87 11.70 -6.39
C ASP A 170 -17.53 11.78 -7.77
N PHE A 171 -17.43 10.66 -8.52
CA PHE A 171 -18.03 10.55 -9.86
C PHE A 171 -18.60 9.15 -10.12
N LEU A 172 -19.41 9.03 -11.16
CA LEU A 172 -19.89 7.74 -11.68
C LEU A 172 -18.96 7.26 -12.79
N ALA A 173 -18.43 6.05 -12.62
CA ALA A 173 -17.61 5.38 -13.63
C ALA A 173 -18.42 4.30 -14.36
N VAL A 174 -18.24 4.20 -15.65
CA VAL A 174 -18.70 3.06 -16.44
C VAL A 174 -17.61 2.01 -16.42
N CYS A 175 -17.93 0.84 -15.89
CA CYS A 175 -17.01 -0.27 -15.68
C CYS A 175 -17.44 -1.50 -16.47
N ALA A 176 -16.49 -2.17 -17.08
CA ALA A 176 -16.67 -3.47 -17.71
C ALA A 176 -15.51 -4.39 -17.30
N TYR A 177 -15.79 -5.70 -17.22
CA TYR A 177 -14.74 -6.67 -16.95
C TYR A 177 -14.22 -7.25 -18.25
N HIS A 178 -12.91 -7.27 -18.38
CA HIS A 178 -12.21 -7.97 -19.43
C HIS A 178 -11.76 -9.36 -18.93
N ILE A 179 -12.09 -10.39 -19.69
CA ILE A 179 -11.64 -11.77 -19.43
C ILE A 179 -10.75 -12.19 -20.59
N GLY A 180 -9.46 -12.30 -20.37
CA GLY A 180 -8.48 -12.65 -21.38
C GLY A 180 -7.13 -11.98 -21.21
N SER A 181 -6.33 -11.97 -22.26
CA SER A 181 -5.05 -11.29 -22.33
C SER A 181 -5.22 -9.77 -22.31
N LEU A 182 -4.33 -9.05 -21.63
CA LEU A 182 -4.30 -7.59 -21.67
C LEU A 182 -4.24 -7.01 -23.09
N ASN A 183 -3.61 -7.75 -24.03
CA ASN A 183 -3.54 -7.34 -25.44
C ASN A 183 -4.90 -7.36 -26.15
N SER A 184 -5.90 -8.07 -25.60
CA SER A 184 -7.26 -8.15 -26.15
C SER A 184 -8.28 -7.26 -25.41
N VAL A 185 -7.84 -6.39 -24.50
CA VAL A 185 -8.71 -5.42 -23.81
C VAL A 185 -9.41 -4.48 -24.80
N ARG A 186 -8.82 -4.24 -25.96
CA ARG A 186 -9.38 -3.38 -27.02
C ARG A 186 -10.69 -3.90 -27.59
N ASP A 187 -10.90 -5.20 -27.54
CA ASP A 187 -12.04 -5.89 -28.14
C ASP A 187 -13.22 -6.01 -27.16
N THR A 188 -13.07 -5.48 -25.95
CA THR A 188 -14.08 -5.47 -24.90
C THR A 188 -14.77 -4.13 -24.84
#